data_6fa88e16355f29f8ba3b7a086165dfb2
#
_entry.id   6fa88e16355f29f8ba3b7a086165dfb2
#
_cell.length_a   1.000
_cell.length_b   1.000
_cell.length_c   1.000
_cell.angle_alpha   90.00
_cell.angle_beta   90.00
_cell.angle_gamma   90.00
#
_symmetry.space_group_name_H-M   'P 1'
#
loop_
_entity.id
_entity.type
_entity.pdbx_description
1 polymer ?
#
loop_
_entity_poly.entity_id
_entity_poly.type
_entity_poly.pdbx_seq_one_letter_code
_entity_poly.pdbx_strand_id
1 'polypeptide(L)'
;MSIRPSVDFKRLCHLDNLLINTIGKPGQLPGAQVLVWRRGDLSYFRWAGLRDIERGLPIEEDTIFRIYSMTKPIVSVALLMLLEKGRFHLDTP
;
A
#
# COMPACT_ATOMS: atom_id res chain seq x y z
N MET A 1 -14.70 -2.96 -7.26
CA MET A 1 -13.86 -3.69 -6.33
C MET A 1 -14.67 -4.68 -5.50
N SER A 2 -14.20 -5.90 -5.36
CA SER A 2 -14.89 -6.93 -4.57
C SER A 2 -14.28 -7.09 -3.19
N ILE A 3 -15.13 -7.37 -2.19
CA ILE A 3 -14.74 -7.67 -0.82
C ILE A 3 -14.99 -9.16 -0.58
N ARG A 4 -13.98 -9.88 -0.10
CA ARG A 4 -14.03 -11.33 0.07
C ARG A 4 -14.67 -11.73 1.40
N PRO A 5 -15.38 -12.88 1.46
CA PRO A 5 -16.05 -13.33 2.70
C PRO A 5 -15.13 -13.64 3.87
N SER A 6 -13.83 -13.81 3.61
CA SER A 6 -12.84 -14.10 4.66
C SER A 6 -12.60 -12.93 5.62
N VAL A 7 -13.12 -11.76 5.31
CA VAL A 7 -12.97 -10.54 6.11
C VAL A 7 -14.35 -9.98 6.42
N ASP A 8 -14.54 -9.49 7.65
CA ASP A 8 -15.80 -8.90 8.09
C ASP A 8 -16.05 -7.58 7.33
N PHE A 9 -17.05 -7.60 6.46
CA PHE A 9 -17.44 -6.44 5.66
C PHE A 9 -17.79 -5.21 6.51
N LYS A 10 -18.51 -5.43 7.62
CA LYS A 10 -18.91 -4.31 8.49
C LYS A 10 -17.72 -3.60 9.11
N ARG A 11 -16.69 -4.35 9.46
CA ARG A 11 -15.45 -3.79 10.00
C ARG A 11 -14.65 -3.04 8.93
N LEU A 12 -14.64 -3.54 7.71
CA LEU A 12 -13.99 -2.86 6.60
C LEU A 12 -14.63 -1.51 6.27
N CYS A 13 -15.92 -1.34 6.52
CA CYS A 13 -16.59 -0.05 6.33
C CYS A 13 -16.01 1.06 7.22
N HIS A 14 -15.39 0.73 8.35
CA HIS A 14 -14.69 1.71 9.19
C HIS A 14 -13.50 2.34 8.45
N LEU A 15 -12.86 1.58 7.56
CA LEU A 15 -11.77 2.12 6.72
C LEU A 15 -12.28 3.16 5.72
N ASP A 16 -13.45 2.95 5.14
CA ASP A 16 -14.09 3.94 4.26
C ASP A 16 -14.35 5.25 5.02
N ASN A 17 -14.90 5.14 6.23
CA ASN A 17 -15.15 6.31 7.07
C ASN A 17 -13.86 7.02 7.45
N LEU A 18 -12.81 6.27 7.76
CA LEU A 18 -11.51 6.83 8.07
C LEU A 18 -10.96 7.61 6.88
N LEU A 19 -11.01 7.04 5.68
CA LEU A 19 -10.56 7.72 4.46
C LEU A 19 -11.34 9.00 4.21
N ILE A 20 -12.67 8.94 4.29
CA ILE A 20 -13.54 10.10 4.06
C ILE A 20 -13.24 11.23 5.06
N ASN A 21 -13.03 10.88 6.32
CA ASN A 21 -12.87 11.86 7.40
C ASN A 21 -11.44 12.40 7.54
N THR A 22 -10.45 11.70 6.99
CA THR A 22 -9.03 12.03 7.21
C THR A 22 -8.37 12.63 5.97
N ILE A 23 -8.87 12.36 4.78
CA ILE A 23 -8.19 12.69 3.53
C ILE A 23 -8.83 13.89 2.84
N GLY A 24 -7.97 14.77 2.30
CA GLY A 24 -8.39 15.87 1.43
C GLY A 24 -8.91 17.10 2.14
N LYS A 25 -8.86 17.14 3.46
CA LYS A 25 -9.25 18.31 4.24
C LYS A 25 -8.03 19.19 4.53
N PRO A 26 -8.23 20.53 4.73
CA PRO A 26 -7.13 21.41 5.10
C PRO A 26 -6.39 20.92 6.34
N GLY A 27 -5.05 20.90 6.29
CA GLY A 27 -4.21 20.45 7.40
C GLY A 27 -4.12 18.94 7.58
N GLN A 28 -4.71 18.16 6.68
CA GLN A 28 -4.68 16.70 6.70
C GLN A 28 -3.93 16.15 5.48
N LEU A 29 -3.84 14.81 5.39
CA LEU A 29 -3.16 14.16 4.28
C LEU A 29 -3.89 14.43 2.97
N PRO A 30 -3.15 14.74 1.88
CA PRO A 30 -3.75 15.03 0.58
C PRO A 30 -4.39 13.82 -0.07
N GLY A 31 -3.86 12.62 0.19
CA GLY A 31 -4.37 11.40 -0.41
C GLY A 31 -3.86 10.18 0.30
N ALA A 32 -4.57 9.07 0.10
CA ALA A 32 -4.18 7.78 0.66
C ALA A 32 -4.76 6.63 -0.16
N GLN A 33 -4.09 5.51 -0.08
CA GLN A 33 -4.53 4.26 -0.69
C GLN A 33 -4.38 3.15 0.35
N VAL A 34 -5.41 2.34 0.52
CA VAL A 34 -5.42 1.25 1.50
C VAL A 34 -5.76 -0.06 0.80
N LEU A 35 -4.94 -1.06 1.02
CA LEU A 35 -5.13 -2.40 0.48
C LEU A 35 -5.06 -3.41 1.63
N VAL A 36 -6.03 -4.32 1.68
CA VAL A 36 -6.03 -5.44 2.62
C VAL A 36 -6.05 -6.74 1.83
N TRP A 37 -5.04 -7.55 2.04
CA TRP A 37 -4.88 -8.86 1.42
C TRP A 37 -4.89 -9.91 2.52
N ARG A 38 -5.72 -10.94 2.36
CA ARG A 38 -5.83 -12.00 3.36
C ARG A 38 -6.08 -13.35 2.70
N ARG A 39 -5.33 -14.36 3.14
CA ARG A 39 -5.49 -15.74 2.67
C ARG A 39 -5.50 -15.88 1.16
N GLY A 40 -4.61 -15.15 0.48
CA GLY A 40 -4.52 -15.18 -0.96
C GLY A 40 -5.57 -14.37 -1.71
N ASP A 41 -6.45 -13.65 -0.99
CA ASP A 41 -7.52 -12.86 -1.58
C ASP A 41 -7.38 -11.37 -1.30
N LEU A 42 -7.67 -10.56 -2.31
CA LEU A 42 -7.82 -9.12 -2.15
C LEU A 42 -9.16 -8.85 -1.46
N SER A 43 -9.10 -8.42 -0.21
CA SER A 43 -10.30 -8.20 0.61
C SER A 43 -10.80 -6.78 0.55
N TYR A 44 -9.89 -5.81 0.38
CA TYR A 44 -10.22 -4.39 0.38
C TYR A 44 -9.17 -3.63 -0.42
N PHE A 45 -9.61 -2.73 -1.28
CA PHE A 45 -8.71 -1.83 -1.98
C PHE A 45 -9.47 -0.55 -2.30
N ARG A 46 -9.13 0.52 -1.59
CA ARG A 46 -9.76 1.84 -1.74
C ARG A 46 -8.71 2.93 -1.71
N TRP A 47 -9.06 4.05 -2.28
CA TRP A 47 -8.22 5.24 -2.30
C TRP A 47 -9.08 6.49 -2.24
N ALA A 48 -8.47 7.59 -1.79
CA ALA A 48 -9.13 8.89 -1.68
C ALA A 48 -8.11 10.00 -1.83
N GLY A 49 -8.54 11.15 -2.32
CA GLY A 49 -7.73 12.36 -2.39
C GLY A 49 -6.88 12.48 -3.64
N LEU A 50 -5.84 13.31 -3.52
CA LEU A 50 -5.00 13.73 -4.64
C LEU A 50 -3.58 13.17 -4.52
N ARG A 51 -3.01 12.74 -5.65
CA ARG A 51 -1.60 12.39 -5.77
C ARG A 51 -0.72 13.61 -6.05
N ASP A 52 -1.32 14.68 -6.58
CA ASP A 52 -0.65 15.93 -6.88
C ASP A 52 -1.61 17.07 -6.63
N ILE A 53 -1.37 17.82 -5.55
CA ILE A 53 -2.25 18.91 -5.12
C ILE A 53 -2.20 20.06 -6.12
N GLU A 54 -0.99 20.41 -6.60
CA GLU A 54 -0.80 21.58 -7.48
C GLU A 54 -1.50 21.39 -8.80
N ARG A 55 -1.49 20.17 -9.36
CA ARG A 55 -2.13 19.85 -10.63
C ARG A 55 -3.57 19.37 -10.48
N GLY A 56 -4.03 19.15 -9.25
CA GLY A 56 -5.35 18.61 -8.98
C GLY A 56 -5.57 17.19 -9.47
N LEU A 57 -4.50 16.38 -9.55
CA LEU A 57 -4.57 15.02 -10.06
C LEU A 57 -5.01 14.06 -8.95
N PRO A 58 -6.05 13.23 -9.17
CA PRO A 58 -6.53 12.29 -8.16
C PRO A 58 -5.62 11.07 -8.01
N ILE A 59 -5.69 10.44 -6.85
CA ILE A 59 -5.13 9.10 -6.67
C ILE A 59 -5.99 8.12 -7.47
N GLU A 60 -5.33 7.18 -8.12
CA GLU A 60 -5.95 6.13 -8.92
C GLU A 60 -5.43 4.77 -8.46
N GLU A 61 -6.00 3.69 -8.98
CA GLU A 61 -5.62 2.33 -8.61
C GLU A 61 -4.12 2.07 -8.83
N ASP A 62 -3.57 2.57 -9.90
CA ASP A 62 -2.19 2.37 -10.32
C ASP A 62 -1.25 3.51 -9.94
N THR A 63 -1.65 4.39 -9.03
CA THR A 63 -0.80 5.48 -8.56
C THR A 63 0.48 4.94 -7.93
N ILE A 64 1.61 5.53 -8.31
CA ILE A 64 2.92 5.16 -7.81
C ILE A 64 3.25 5.96 -6.55
N PHE A 65 3.62 5.25 -5.49
CA PHE A 65 4.02 5.84 -4.21
C PHE A 65 5.50 5.64 -3.96
N ARG A 66 6.14 6.67 -3.42
CA ARG A 66 7.50 6.53 -2.88
C ARG A 66 7.40 5.92 -1.50
N ILE A 67 8.04 4.78 -1.30
CA ILE A 67 7.96 4.04 -0.04
C ILE A 67 9.17 4.27 0.87
N TYR A 68 10.13 5.10 0.43
CA TYR A 68 11.33 5.49 1.20
C TYR A 68 12.01 4.28 1.85
N SER A 69 12.20 4.31 3.18
CA SER A 69 12.93 3.24 3.90
C SER A 69 12.23 1.88 3.87
N MET A 70 10.97 1.81 3.52
CA MET A 70 10.27 0.53 3.31
C MET A 70 10.83 -0.25 2.11
N THR A 71 11.64 0.40 1.29
CA THR A 71 12.40 -0.24 0.21
C THR A 71 13.44 -1.23 0.75
N LYS A 72 13.98 -0.99 1.95
CA LYS A 72 15.04 -1.81 2.53
C LYS A 72 14.68 -3.29 2.68
N PRO A 73 13.55 -3.67 3.28
CA PRO A 73 13.18 -5.08 3.35
C PRO A 73 12.95 -5.70 1.98
N ILE A 74 12.42 -4.95 1.02
CA ILE A 74 12.18 -5.46 -0.35
C ILE A 74 13.50 -5.78 -1.03
N VAL A 75 14.47 -4.87 -0.98
CA VAL A 75 15.81 -5.08 -1.57
C VAL A 75 16.53 -6.21 -0.84
N SER A 76 16.41 -6.28 0.48
CA SER A 76 17.02 -7.34 1.29
C SER A 76 16.51 -8.72 0.89
N VAL A 77 15.21 -8.86 0.69
CA VAL A 77 14.62 -10.14 0.24
C VAL A 77 15.13 -10.50 -1.15
N ALA A 78 15.21 -9.57 -2.06
CA ALA A 78 15.76 -9.81 -3.40
C ALA A 78 17.21 -10.31 -3.33
N LEU A 79 18.01 -9.71 -2.45
CA LEU A 79 19.40 -10.12 -2.23
C LEU A 79 19.49 -11.54 -1.64
N LEU A 80 18.63 -11.85 -0.67
CA LEU A 80 18.58 -13.20 -0.07
C LEU A 80 18.15 -14.27 -1.09
N MET A 81 17.33 -13.92 -2.06
CA MET A 81 17.01 -14.84 -3.16
C MET A 81 18.25 -15.20 -3.98
N LEU A 82 19.18 -14.27 -4.15
CA LEU A 82 20.46 -14.53 -4.79
C LEU A 82 21.38 -15.39 -3.91
N LEU A 83 21.33 -15.19 -2.59
CA LEU A 83 22.04 -16.03 -1.64
C LEU A 83 21.61 -17.49 -1.74
N GLU A 84 20.30 -17.75 -1.80
CA GLU A 84 19.75 -19.10 -1.99
C GLU A 84 20.26 -19.76 -3.27
N LYS A 85 20.49 -18.98 -4.31
CA LYS A 85 21.04 -19.46 -5.58
C LYS A 85 22.58 -19.60 -5.57
N GLY A 86 23.23 -19.36 -4.44
CA GLY A 86 24.68 -19.46 -4.30
C GLY A 86 25.49 -18.39 -5.03
N ARG A 87 24.88 -17.26 -5.34
CA ARG A 87 25.55 -16.16 -6.06
C ARG A 87 26.52 -15.38 -5.19
N PHE A 88 26.33 -15.43 -3.87
CA PHE A 88 27.24 -14.84 -2.89
C PHE A 88 27.04 -15.54 -1.55
N HIS A 89 27.89 -15.19 -0.56
CA HIS A 89 27.79 -15.67 0.82
C HIS A 89 27.62 -14.49 1.77
N LEU A 90 27.16 -14.75 3.00
CA LEU A 90 26.91 -13.69 3.99
C LEU A 90 28.17 -12.93 4.37
N ASP A 91 29.35 -13.55 4.25
CA ASP A 91 30.66 -12.96 4.53
C ASP A 91 31.34 -12.39 3.29
N THR A 92 30.65 -12.34 2.15
CA THR A 92 31.19 -11.73 0.93
C THR A 92 31.29 -10.20 1.13
N PRO A 93 32.47 -9.57 0.84
CA PRO A 93 32.66 -8.12 1.00
C PRO A 93 31.84 -7.28 0.03
#